data_362ceba8f85fcc20db80c90a7717ac88
#
_entry.id   362ceba8f85fcc20db80c90a7717ac88
#
_cell.length_a   1.000
_cell.length_b   1.000
_cell.length_c   1.000
_cell.angle_alpha   90.00
_cell.angle_beta   90.00
_cell.angle_gamma   90.00
#
_symmetry.space_group_name_H-M   'P 1'
#
loop_
_entity.id
_entity.type
_entity.pdbx_description
1 polymer ?
#
loop_
_entity_poly.entity_id
_entity_poly.type
_entity_poly.pdbx_seq_one_letter_code
_entity_poly.pdbx_strand_id
1 'polypeptide(L)'
;AGLEVKDITLSGGIPIKNEMLVQVYSDVCNRKIKVVDSTQSSALGAAILGAAAAPERITGFKNANEAAKKLGKVKDKVWEPNQDNVEIYNELYEEYKTLHTYFGTGINDVMKHLNNIRERRK
;
A
#
# COMPACT_ATOMS: atom_id res chain seq x y z
N ALA A 1 9.41 -13.42 -4.55
CA ALA A 1 8.79 -14.45 -3.71
C ALA A 1 7.74 -15.28 -4.45
N GLY A 2 7.44 -14.99 -5.72
CA GLY A 2 6.54 -15.78 -6.58
C GLY A 2 5.05 -15.78 -6.19
N LEU A 3 4.64 -14.92 -5.26
CA LEU A 3 3.23 -14.79 -4.90
C LEU A 3 2.50 -13.89 -5.88
N GLU A 4 1.37 -14.36 -6.41
CA GLU A 4 0.48 -13.58 -7.25
C GLU A 4 -0.36 -12.64 -6.37
N VAL A 5 -0.22 -11.32 -6.56
CA VAL A 5 -1.05 -10.32 -5.91
C VAL A 5 -2.29 -10.08 -6.77
N LYS A 6 -3.47 -10.49 -6.30
CA LYS A 6 -4.74 -10.33 -7.04
C LYS A 6 -5.45 -9.03 -6.70
N ASP A 7 -5.56 -8.72 -5.41
CA ASP A 7 -6.26 -7.56 -4.89
C ASP A 7 -5.35 -6.75 -3.96
N ILE A 8 -5.54 -5.43 -3.96
CA ILE A 8 -4.85 -4.51 -3.07
C ILE A 8 -5.90 -3.83 -2.19
N THR A 9 -5.67 -3.83 -0.88
CA THR A 9 -6.50 -3.07 0.06
C THR A 9 -5.66 -2.01 0.75
N LEU A 10 -6.03 -0.75 0.57
CA LEU A 10 -5.38 0.38 1.21
C LEU A 10 -6.05 0.72 2.53
N SER A 11 -5.26 1.13 3.51
CA SER A 11 -5.72 1.58 4.82
C SER A 11 -5.05 2.89 5.23
N GLY A 12 -5.64 3.59 6.20
CA GLY A 12 -5.12 4.85 6.71
C GLY A 12 -5.85 6.09 6.20
N GLY A 13 -5.40 7.26 6.65
CA GLY A 13 -6.11 8.52 6.39
C GLY A 13 -6.00 9.03 4.96
N ILE A 14 -4.90 8.76 4.27
CA ILE A 14 -4.66 9.27 2.92
C ILE A 14 -5.66 8.69 1.91
N PRO A 15 -5.81 7.36 1.77
CA PRO A 15 -6.75 6.79 0.80
C PRO A 15 -8.22 7.11 1.12
N ILE A 16 -8.54 7.42 2.36
CA ILE A 16 -9.90 7.84 2.74
C ILE A 16 -10.21 9.24 2.25
N LYS A 17 -9.21 10.15 2.26
CA LYS A 17 -9.37 11.58 1.97
C LYS A 17 -9.04 11.94 0.52
N ASN A 18 -8.32 11.10 -0.20
CA ASN A 18 -7.84 11.41 -1.54
C ASN A 18 -8.12 10.25 -2.51
N GLU A 19 -9.30 10.29 -3.11
CA GLU A 19 -9.74 9.29 -4.07
C GLU A 19 -8.93 9.30 -5.37
N MET A 20 -8.43 10.47 -5.79
CA MET A 20 -7.56 10.58 -6.95
C MET A 20 -6.28 9.77 -6.75
N LEU A 21 -5.67 9.85 -5.57
CA LEU A 21 -4.46 9.07 -5.28
C LEU A 21 -4.74 7.56 -5.29
N VAL A 22 -5.92 7.13 -4.84
CA VAL A 22 -6.32 5.71 -4.91
C VAL A 22 -6.44 5.26 -6.36
N GLN A 23 -7.00 6.09 -7.25
CA GLN A 23 -7.05 5.80 -8.68
C GLN A 23 -5.65 5.71 -9.28
N VAL A 24 -4.75 6.65 -8.97
CA VAL A 24 -3.36 6.59 -9.42
C VAL A 24 -2.68 5.28 -9.00
N TYR A 25 -2.87 4.84 -7.76
CA TYR A 25 -2.33 3.55 -7.32
C TYR A 25 -2.94 2.36 -8.09
N SER A 26 -4.24 2.41 -8.40
CA SER A 26 -4.89 1.37 -9.20
C SER A 26 -4.29 1.29 -10.60
N ASP A 27 -4.09 2.45 -11.24
CA ASP A 27 -3.53 2.55 -12.59
C ASP A 27 -2.05 2.10 -12.62
N VAL A 28 -1.22 2.61 -11.69
CA VAL A 28 0.21 2.24 -11.60
C VAL A 28 0.40 0.74 -11.31
N CYS A 29 -0.40 0.19 -10.43
CA CYS A 29 -0.29 -1.22 -10.07
C CYS A 29 -1.00 -2.16 -11.07
N ASN A 30 -1.81 -1.61 -11.96
CA ASN A 30 -2.73 -2.35 -12.82
C ASN A 30 -3.54 -3.40 -12.03
N ARG A 31 -4.12 -2.97 -10.91
CA ARG A 31 -4.87 -3.84 -9.97
C ARG A 31 -6.07 -3.11 -9.40
N LYS A 32 -7.11 -3.88 -9.13
CA LYS A 32 -8.27 -3.37 -8.37
C LYS A 32 -7.85 -3.00 -6.96
N ILE A 33 -8.30 -1.82 -6.50
CA ILE A 33 -8.00 -1.33 -5.17
C ILE A 33 -9.30 -1.14 -4.39
N LYS A 34 -9.29 -1.61 -3.14
CA LYS A 34 -10.30 -1.36 -2.13
C LYS A 34 -9.72 -0.50 -1.02
N VAL A 35 -10.56 0.22 -0.31
CA VAL A 35 -10.13 1.07 0.82
C VAL A 35 -10.85 0.63 2.08
N VAL A 36 -10.09 0.46 3.16
CA VAL A 36 -10.66 0.15 4.49
C VAL A 36 -11.53 1.32 4.95
N ASP A 37 -12.77 1.03 5.36
CA ASP A 37 -13.71 2.04 5.88
C ASP A 37 -13.47 2.29 7.38
N SER A 38 -12.27 2.77 7.70
CA SER A 38 -11.90 3.15 9.05
C SER A 38 -10.75 4.16 9.04
N THR A 39 -10.93 5.27 9.73
CA THR A 39 -9.88 6.27 9.94
C THR A 39 -8.80 5.79 10.91
N GLN A 40 -9.08 4.76 11.70
CA GLN A 40 -8.22 4.18 12.73
C GLN A 40 -7.95 2.70 12.46
N SER A 41 -7.53 2.37 11.24
CA SER A 41 -7.36 0.98 10.77
C SER A 41 -6.38 0.18 11.63
N SER A 42 -5.32 0.81 12.13
CA SER A 42 -4.35 0.14 13.01
C SER A 42 -4.98 -0.24 14.36
N ALA A 43 -5.75 0.66 14.96
CA ALA A 43 -6.47 0.38 16.20
C ALA A 43 -7.56 -0.69 15.99
N LEU A 44 -8.27 -0.63 14.86
CA LEU A 44 -9.24 -1.65 14.49
C LEU A 44 -8.57 -3.03 14.34
N GLY A 45 -7.43 -3.10 13.68
CA GLY A 45 -6.65 -4.33 13.55
C GLY A 45 -6.23 -4.90 14.90
N ALA A 46 -5.72 -4.06 15.79
CA ALA A 46 -5.38 -4.47 17.15
C ALA A 46 -6.61 -4.98 17.93
N ALA A 47 -7.75 -4.31 17.81
CA ALA A 47 -9.00 -4.73 18.44
C ALA A 47 -9.50 -6.08 17.89
N ILE A 48 -9.38 -6.32 16.58
CA ILE A 48 -9.73 -7.60 15.95
C ILE A 48 -8.86 -8.72 16.49
N LEU A 49 -7.54 -8.49 16.60
CA LEU A 49 -6.61 -9.49 17.16
C LEU A 49 -6.87 -9.73 18.64
N GLY A 50 -7.16 -8.69 19.42
CA GLY A 50 -7.54 -8.80 20.82
C GLY A 50 -8.83 -9.61 21.03
N ALA A 51 -9.84 -9.34 20.19
CA ALA A 51 -11.09 -10.09 20.20
C ALA A 51 -10.89 -11.58 19.84
N ALA A 52 -10.00 -11.87 18.90
CA ALA A 52 -9.68 -13.23 18.50
C ALA A 52 -8.82 -14.01 19.54
N ALA A 53 -8.07 -13.30 20.36
CA ALA A 53 -7.26 -13.89 21.43
C ALA A 53 -8.08 -14.25 22.68
N ALA A 54 -9.22 -13.60 22.88
CA ALA A 54 -10.11 -13.90 23.99
C ALA A 54 -10.93 -15.18 23.72
N PRO A 55 -11.40 -15.88 24.80
CA PRO A 55 -12.20 -17.09 24.63
C PRO A 55 -13.46 -16.87 23.77
N GLU A 56 -13.78 -17.81 22.90
CA GLU A 56 -14.96 -17.74 21.99
C GLU A 56 -16.25 -17.44 22.72
N ARG A 57 -16.43 -18.00 23.93
CA ARG A 57 -17.62 -17.76 24.78
C ARG A 57 -17.84 -16.28 25.17
N ILE A 58 -16.77 -15.46 25.08
CA ILE A 58 -16.82 -14.04 25.43
C ILE A 58 -17.03 -13.17 24.19
N THR A 59 -16.30 -13.47 23.12
CA THR A 59 -16.26 -12.64 21.91
C THR A 59 -17.11 -13.17 20.76
N GLY A 60 -17.44 -14.45 20.77
CA GLY A 60 -18.16 -15.13 19.71
C GLY A 60 -17.32 -15.39 18.46
N PHE A 61 -15.99 -15.26 18.55
CA PHE A 61 -15.08 -15.51 17.42
C PHE A 61 -14.14 -16.68 17.70
N LYS A 62 -14.05 -17.62 16.74
CA LYS A 62 -13.17 -18.79 16.84
C LYS A 62 -11.72 -18.47 16.49
N ASN A 63 -11.50 -17.45 15.66
CA ASN A 63 -10.18 -17.06 15.15
C ASN A 63 -10.18 -15.65 14.58
N ALA A 64 -8.97 -15.14 14.27
CA ALA A 64 -8.77 -13.80 13.74
C ALA A 64 -9.46 -13.57 12.38
N ASN A 65 -9.58 -14.57 11.52
CA ASN A 65 -10.24 -14.43 10.23
C ASN A 65 -11.74 -14.19 10.38
N GLU A 66 -12.38 -14.89 11.33
CA GLU A 66 -13.80 -14.70 11.63
C GLU A 66 -14.06 -13.31 12.23
N ALA A 67 -13.25 -12.91 13.20
CA ALA A 67 -13.29 -11.58 13.78
C ALA A 67 -13.07 -10.48 12.72
N ALA A 68 -12.07 -10.64 11.84
CA ALA A 68 -11.79 -9.71 10.77
C ALA A 68 -12.94 -9.56 9.76
N LYS A 69 -13.57 -10.67 9.38
CA LYS A 69 -14.74 -10.65 8.47
C LYS A 69 -15.93 -9.90 9.07
N LYS A 70 -16.12 -9.96 10.37
CA LYS A 70 -17.29 -9.38 11.05
C LYS A 70 -17.04 -7.94 11.52
N LEU A 71 -15.85 -7.62 11.97
CA LEU A 71 -15.49 -6.31 12.52
C LEU A 71 -14.79 -5.41 11.49
N GLY A 72 -14.10 -6.01 10.52
CA GLY A 72 -13.46 -5.27 9.43
C GLY A 72 -14.49 -4.74 8.45
N LYS A 73 -14.31 -3.48 8.06
CA LYS A 73 -15.15 -2.83 7.04
C LYS A 73 -14.28 -2.34 5.90
N VAL A 74 -14.72 -2.58 4.69
CA VAL A 74 -14.12 -2.08 3.46
C VAL A 74 -15.20 -1.28 2.74
N LYS A 75 -14.85 -0.16 2.13
CA LYS A 75 -15.80 0.64 1.33
C LYS A 75 -16.33 -0.20 0.16
N ASP A 76 -17.59 0.02 -0.19
CA ASP A 76 -18.23 -0.66 -1.33
C ASP A 76 -17.59 -0.25 -2.67
N LYS A 77 -17.06 0.97 -2.74
CA LYS A 77 -16.39 1.48 -3.93
C LYS A 77 -15.08 0.71 -4.17
N VAL A 78 -14.93 0.22 -5.40
CA VAL A 78 -13.72 -0.40 -5.92
C VAL A 78 -13.15 0.51 -7.00
N TRP A 79 -11.85 0.80 -6.92
CA TRP A 79 -11.13 1.51 -7.98
C TRP A 79 -10.54 0.49 -8.93
N GLU A 80 -10.97 0.57 -10.18
CA GLU A 80 -10.45 -0.28 -11.26
C GLU A 80 -9.43 0.50 -12.08
N PRO A 81 -8.36 -0.16 -12.58
CA PRO A 81 -7.34 0.50 -13.38
C PRO A 81 -7.92 0.98 -14.71
N ASN A 82 -7.60 2.22 -15.08
CA ASN A 82 -7.82 2.75 -16.42
C ASN A 82 -6.66 2.31 -17.32
N GLN A 83 -6.96 1.52 -18.36
CA GLN A 83 -5.92 0.92 -19.20
C GLN A 83 -5.10 1.95 -19.98
N ASP A 84 -5.70 3.06 -20.40
CA ASP A 84 -4.97 4.14 -21.07
C ASP A 84 -3.89 4.74 -20.14
N ASN A 85 -4.23 4.92 -18.86
CA ASN A 85 -3.28 5.40 -17.86
C ASN A 85 -2.22 4.33 -17.53
N VAL A 86 -2.61 3.06 -17.48
CA VAL A 86 -1.69 1.93 -17.22
C VAL A 86 -0.55 1.92 -18.24
N GLU A 87 -0.83 2.11 -19.52
CA GLU A 87 0.18 2.16 -20.58
C GLU A 87 1.17 3.29 -20.33
N ILE A 88 0.67 4.50 -20.05
CA ILE A 88 1.51 5.67 -19.73
C ILE A 88 2.37 5.43 -18.48
N TYR A 89 1.78 4.87 -17.41
CA TYR A 89 2.53 4.57 -16.20
C TYR A 89 3.58 3.47 -16.38
N ASN A 90 3.37 2.51 -17.27
CA ASN A 90 4.39 1.53 -17.61
C ASN A 90 5.60 2.20 -18.29
N GLU A 91 5.38 3.11 -19.24
CA GLU A 91 6.46 3.89 -19.86
C GLU A 91 7.23 4.71 -18.81
N LEU A 92 6.52 5.45 -17.97
CA LEU A 92 7.11 6.23 -16.87
C LEU A 92 7.91 5.35 -15.90
N TYR A 93 7.48 4.11 -15.65
CA TYR A 93 8.19 3.18 -14.78
C TYR A 93 9.52 2.72 -15.38
N GLU A 94 9.60 2.54 -16.72
CA GLU A 94 10.88 2.23 -17.39
C GLU A 94 11.88 3.39 -17.24
N GLU A 95 11.42 4.63 -17.41
CA GLU A 95 12.26 5.81 -17.16
C GLU A 95 12.68 5.92 -15.68
N TYR A 96 11.75 5.65 -14.76
CA TYR A 96 12.09 5.58 -13.33
C TYR A 96 13.17 4.54 -13.03
N LYS A 97 13.09 3.34 -13.60
CA LYS A 97 14.11 2.30 -13.43
C LYS A 97 15.47 2.74 -13.97
N THR A 98 15.47 3.41 -15.12
CA THR A 98 16.69 3.97 -15.71
C THR A 98 17.36 4.97 -14.77
N LEU A 99 16.59 5.95 -14.24
CA LEU A 99 17.09 6.93 -13.29
C LEU A 99 17.54 6.29 -11.97
N HIS A 100 16.75 5.35 -11.46
CA HIS A 100 17.09 4.61 -10.25
C HIS A 100 18.42 3.87 -10.39
N THR A 101 18.63 3.19 -11.51
CA THR A 101 19.88 2.48 -11.82
C THR A 101 21.03 3.47 -11.99
N TYR A 102 20.82 4.55 -12.72
CA TYR A 102 21.83 5.57 -12.96
C TYR A 102 22.36 6.21 -11.68
N PHE A 103 21.47 6.59 -10.76
CA PHE A 103 21.85 7.25 -9.50
C PHE A 103 22.09 6.28 -8.33
N GLY A 104 21.49 5.09 -8.35
CA GLY A 104 21.43 4.21 -7.18
C GLY A 104 22.39 3.02 -7.20
N THR A 105 22.79 2.51 -8.38
CA THR A 105 23.51 1.23 -8.49
C THR A 105 24.95 1.35 -8.98
N GLY A 106 25.54 2.55 -8.95
CA GLY A 106 26.96 2.71 -9.17
C GLY A 106 27.41 2.95 -10.61
N ILE A 107 26.50 3.24 -11.55
CA ILE A 107 26.86 3.75 -12.87
C ILE A 107 27.53 5.11 -12.77
N ASN A 108 27.15 5.91 -11.75
CA ASN A 108 27.84 7.13 -11.37
C ASN A 108 27.90 7.26 -9.85
N ASP A 109 28.80 8.11 -9.35
CA ASP A 109 29.05 8.33 -7.93
C ASP A 109 28.49 9.68 -7.44
N VAL A 110 27.62 10.34 -8.20
CA VAL A 110 27.05 11.67 -7.85
C VAL A 110 26.43 11.67 -6.46
N MET A 111 25.59 10.68 -6.13
CA MET A 111 24.94 10.60 -4.83
C MET A 111 25.93 10.36 -3.69
N LYS A 112 26.99 9.58 -3.91
CA LYS A 112 28.08 9.39 -2.94
C LYS A 112 28.88 10.68 -2.74
N HIS A 113 29.16 11.41 -3.83
CA HIS A 113 29.82 12.71 -3.79
C HIS A 113 29.02 13.73 -2.98
N LEU A 114 27.70 13.83 -3.21
CA LEU A 114 26.82 14.73 -2.46
C LEU A 114 26.78 14.38 -0.96
N ASN A 115 26.72 13.10 -0.63
CA ASN A 115 26.81 12.65 0.76
C ASN A 115 28.16 13.03 1.40
N ASN A 116 29.26 12.85 0.72
CA ASN A 116 30.58 13.23 1.21
C ASN A 116 30.71 14.75 1.45
N ILE A 117 30.13 15.58 0.57
CA ILE A 117 30.08 17.03 0.77
C ILE A 117 29.29 17.38 2.04
N ARG A 118 28.16 16.73 2.27
CA ARG A 118 27.35 16.93 3.48
C ARG A 118 28.11 16.54 4.75
N GLU A 119 28.80 15.40 4.75
CA GLU A 119 29.55 14.93 5.92
C GLU A 119 30.75 15.82 6.29
N ARG A 120 31.39 16.47 5.31
CA ARG A 120 32.50 17.43 5.55
C ARG A 120 32.06 18.72 6.24
N ARG A 121 30.76 19.00 6.30
CA ARG A 121 30.20 20.21 6.91
C ARG A 121 29.61 19.98 8.30
N LYS A 122 29.71 18.77 8.83
CA LYS A 122 29.41 18.44 10.22
C LYS A 122 30.67 18.59 11.08
#